data_1e4e4f29da065b5868c3fca9fb917ceb
#
_entry.id   1e4e4f29da065b5868c3fca9fb917ceb
#
_cell.length_a   1.000
_cell.length_b   1.000
_cell.length_c   1.000
_cell.angle_alpha   90.00
_cell.angle_beta   90.00
_cell.angle_gamma   90.00
#
_symmetry.space_group_name_H-M   'P 1'
#
loop_
_entity.id
_entity.type
_entity.pdbx_description
1 polymer ?
#
loop_
_entity_poly.entity_id
_entity_poly.type
_entity_poly.pdbx_seq_one_letter_code
_entity_poly.pdbx_strand_id
1 'polypeptide(L)'
;MVLGEMRKWEAAGTSDIRVTCIGGKGLGFMQRMGASVVSNATHLGDTPHLEKLIGPVKLMVDAFQSGELGVVYIAYTRFINTMKQEPVVEQLLPLTGERLGTPEGSWDYLYEPEARVVIDELLVRYVEALIYQAVAENMASEQSARMVAMKSATDNAGTVIKELQLIYNKARQAAITKEISEIVGGAAAISG
;
A
#
# COMPACT_ATOMS: atom_id res chain seq x y z
N MET A 1 4.31 0.89 -12.35
CA MET A 1 5.64 1.32 -11.89
C MET A 1 6.59 0.14 -11.82
N VAL A 2 6.48 -0.82 -10.89
CA VAL A 2 7.42 -1.96 -10.73
C VAL A 2 7.68 -2.70 -12.04
N LEU A 3 6.64 -3.10 -12.78
CA LEU A 3 6.82 -3.75 -14.10
C LEU A 3 7.56 -2.88 -15.13
N GLY A 4 7.40 -1.56 -15.04
CA GLY A 4 8.14 -0.64 -15.90
C GLY A 4 9.63 -0.64 -15.60
N GLU A 5 9.99 -0.70 -14.33
CA GLU A 5 11.39 -0.81 -13.90
C GLU A 5 11.97 -2.18 -14.25
N MET A 6 11.23 -3.28 -14.01
CA MET A 6 11.67 -4.62 -14.40
C MET A 6 11.98 -4.71 -15.90
N ARG A 7 11.11 -4.17 -16.75
CA ARG A 7 11.35 -4.12 -18.22
C ARG A 7 12.59 -3.29 -18.60
N LYS A 8 12.86 -2.22 -17.86
CA LYS A 8 14.10 -1.43 -18.09
C LYS A 8 15.34 -2.23 -17.73
N TRP A 9 15.30 -2.97 -16.62
CA TRP A 9 16.41 -3.83 -16.22
C TRP A 9 16.61 -5.01 -17.18
N GLU A 10 15.54 -5.64 -17.65
CA GLU A 10 15.60 -6.66 -18.70
C GLU A 10 16.21 -6.10 -20.01
N ALA A 11 15.79 -4.89 -20.43
CA ALA A 11 16.32 -4.22 -21.60
C ALA A 11 17.81 -3.81 -21.42
N ALA A 12 18.24 -3.59 -20.18
CA ALA A 12 19.63 -3.32 -19.84
C ALA A 12 20.51 -4.60 -19.77
N GLY A 13 19.90 -5.78 -20.02
CA GLY A 13 20.63 -7.06 -20.06
C GLY A 13 20.59 -7.87 -18.78
N THR A 14 19.76 -7.49 -17.80
CA THR A 14 19.55 -8.28 -16.58
C THR A 14 18.69 -9.50 -16.92
N SER A 15 19.25 -10.69 -16.80
CA SER A 15 18.57 -11.94 -17.14
C SER A 15 17.82 -12.61 -15.97
N ASP A 16 18.22 -12.34 -14.73
CA ASP A 16 17.64 -12.93 -13.53
C ASP A 16 17.08 -11.84 -12.60
N ILE A 17 15.77 -11.73 -12.59
CA ILE A 17 15.04 -10.82 -11.71
C ILE A 17 14.22 -11.66 -10.73
N ARG A 18 14.66 -11.70 -9.49
CA ARG A 18 13.99 -12.40 -8.39
C ARG A 18 13.11 -11.43 -7.61
N VAL A 19 11.91 -11.87 -7.27
CA VAL A 19 10.93 -11.05 -6.56
C VAL A 19 10.59 -11.67 -5.22
N THR A 20 10.61 -10.85 -4.18
CA THR A 20 10.04 -11.17 -2.87
C THR A 20 8.79 -10.34 -2.66
N CYS A 21 7.67 -10.99 -2.37
CA CYS A 21 6.38 -10.32 -2.20
C CYS A 21 5.98 -10.23 -0.73
N ILE A 22 5.74 -9.01 -0.24
CA ILE A 22 5.17 -8.75 1.08
C ILE A 22 3.72 -8.31 0.87
N GLY A 23 2.78 -9.22 1.17
CA GLY A 23 1.35 -9.03 0.98
C GLY A 23 0.73 -9.88 -0.15
N GLY A 24 -0.48 -10.38 0.09
CA GLY A 24 -1.16 -11.33 -0.82
C GLY A 24 -1.55 -10.74 -2.18
N LYS A 25 -1.91 -9.45 -2.24
CA LYS A 25 -2.29 -8.78 -3.50
C LYS A 25 -1.09 -8.67 -4.45
N GLY A 26 0.07 -8.28 -3.90
CA GLY A 26 1.33 -8.20 -4.65
C GLY A 26 1.77 -9.56 -5.17
N LEU A 27 1.70 -10.57 -4.31
CA LEU A 27 2.02 -11.95 -4.67
C LEU A 27 1.17 -12.45 -5.86
N GLY A 28 -0.16 -12.35 -5.75
CA GLY A 28 -1.07 -12.81 -6.81
C GLY A 28 -0.90 -12.02 -8.12
N PHE A 29 -0.49 -10.76 -8.06
CA PHE A 29 -0.20 -9.97 -9.24
C PHE A 29 1.10 -10.43 -9.91
N MET A 30 2.19 -10.58 -9.17
CA MET A 30 3.50 -10.99 -9.69
C MET A 30 3.46 -12.41 -10.27
N GLN A 31 2.76 -13.34 -9.63
CA GLN A 31 2.56 -14.69 -10.14
C GLN A 31 1.82 -14.69 -11.50
N ARG A 32 0.77 -13.88 -11.65
CA ARG A 32 0.04 -13.76 -12.94
C ARG A 32 0.89 -13.15 -14.04
N MET A 33 1.85 -12.31 -13.68
CA MET A 33 2.78 -11.71 -14.65
C MET A 33 3.96 -12.63 -14.99
N GLY A 34 4.06 -13.81 -14.39
CA GLY A 34 5.14 -14.76 -14.64
C GLY A 34 6.47 -14.37 -13.99
N ALA A 35 6.47 -13.48 -12.99
CA ALA A 35 7.68 -13.10 -12.29
C ALA A 35 8.21 -14.25 -11.43
N SER A 36 9.54 -14.36 -11.33
CA SER A 36 10.22 -15.35 -10.47
C SER A 36 10.09 -14.96 -9.00
N VAL A 37 9.02 -15.43 -8.34
CA VAL A 37 8.78 -15.18 -6.92
C VAL A 37 9.52 -16.21 -6.09
N VAL A 38 10.59 -15.79 -5.42
CA VAL A 38 11.46 -16.66 -4.59
C VAL A 38 11.01 -16.74 -3.15
N SER A 39 10.30 -15.71 -2.66
CA SER A 39 9.81 -15.67 -1.28
C SER A 39 8.57 -14.80 -1.15
N ASN A 40 7.77 -15.05 -0.14
CA ASN A 40 6.62 -14.21 0.18
C ASN A 40 6.31 -14.18 1.67
N ALA A 41 5.70 -13.08 2.12
CA ALA A 41 5.07 -12.96 3.42
C ALA A 41 3.62 -12.52 3.24
N THR A 42 2.68 -13.34 3.68
CA THR A 42 1.24 -13.07 3.63
C THR A 42 0.64 -13.12 5.03
N HIS A 43 -0.61 -12.65 5.16
CA HIS A 43 -1.32 -12.67 6.46
C HIS A 43 -0.61 -11.86 7.56
N LEU A 44 -0.09 -10.67 7.19
CA LEU A 44 0.60 -9.79 8.12
C LEU A 44 -0.33 -9.14 9.15
N GLY A 45 -1.65 -9.12 8.88
CA GLY A 45 -2.63 -8.42 9.71
C GLY A 45 -2.63 -6.91 9.46
N ASP A 46 -3.20 -6.15 10.38
CA ASP A 46 -3.31 -4.69 10.28
C ASP A 46 -2.12 -3.95 10.91
N THR A 47 -1.24 -4.68 11.59
CA THR A 47 -0.01 -4.15 12.18
C THR A 47 1.20 -4.91 11.64
N PRO A 48 2.28 -4.21 11.26
CA PRO A 48 3.48 -4.88 10.78
C PRO A 48 4.20 -5.58 11.95
N HIS A 49 4.49 -6.86 11.77
CA HIS A 49 5.30 -7.65 12.70
C HIS A 49 6.63 -7.99 12.06
N LEU A 50 7.72 -7.51 12.65
CA LEU A 50 9.08 -7.73 12.13
C LEU A 50 9.40 -9.23 11.98
N GLU A 51 8.97 -10.05 12.91
CA GLU A 51 9.21 -11.50 12.93
C GLU A 51 8.73 -12.20 11.64
N LYS A 52 7.62 -11.75 11.07
CA LYS A 52 7.07 -12.28 9.81
C LYS A 52 7.84 -11.83 8.57
N LEU A 53 8.62 -10.78 8.69
CA LEU A 53 9.41 -10.21 7.61
C LEU A 53 10.83 -10.75 7.56
N ILE A 54 11.36 -11.24 8.68
CA ILE A 54 12.75 -11.70 8.80
C ILE A 54 13.09 -12.78 7.77
N GLY A 55 12.23 -13.79 7.60
CA GLY A 55 12.47 -14.89 6.65
C GLY A 55 12.68 -14.40 5.20
N PRO A 56 11.70 -13.72 4.60
CA PRO A 56 11.84 -13.16 3.24
C PRO A 56 12.99 -12.16 3.09
N VAL A 57 13.23 -11.34 4.12
CA VAL A 57 14.33 -10.36 4.13
C VAL A 57 15.67 -11.06 4.14
N LYS A 58 15.85 -12.03 5.04
CA LYS A 58 17.09 -12.78 5.18
C LYS A 58 17.48 -13.47 3.87
N LEU A 59 16.52 -14.08 3.19
CA LEU A 59 16.77 -14.77 1.92
C LEU A 59 17.37 -13.81 0.87
N MET A 60 16.88 -12.57 0.78
CA MET A 60 17.40 -11.59 -0.17
C MET A 60 18.77 -11.04 0.25
N VAL A 61 18.98 -10.82 1.56
CA VAL A 61 20.27 -10.37 2.10
C VAL A 61 21.35 -11.45 1.91
N ASP A 62 21.02 -12.71 2.22
CA ASP A 62 21.94 -13.84 2.05
C ASP A 62 22.32 -14.03 0.56
N ALA A 63 21.35 -13.90 -0.36
CA ALA A 63 21.61 -13.98 -1.80
C ALA A 63 22.47 -12.80 -2.32
N PHE A 64 22.36 -11.63 -1.71
CA PHE A 64 23.24 -10.51 -2.02
C PHE A 64 24.65 -10.74 -1.45
N GLN A 65 24.77 -11.22 -0.21
CA GLN A 65 26.06 -11.51 0.43
C GLN A 65 26.82 -12.63 -0.27
N SER A 66 26.11 -13.65 -0.79
CA SER A 66 26.73 -14.74 -1.58
C SER A 66 27.15 -14.32 -2.98
N GLY A 67 26.82 -13.08 -3.41
CA GLY A 67 27.14 -12.57 -4.75
C GLY A 67 26.20 -13.07 -5.86
N GLU A 68 25.11 -13.78 -5.51
CA GLU A 68 24.09 -14.20 -6.47
C GLU A 68 23.28 -13.00 -7.01
N LEU A 69 23.09 -11.98 -6.19
CA LEU A 69 22.40 -10.75 -6.55
C LEU A 69 23.37 -9.57 -6.50
N GLY A 70 23.41 -8.79 -7.57
CA GLY A 70 24.23 -7.58 -7.63
C GLY A 70 23.57 -6.36 -6.99
N VAL A 71 22.24 -6.28 -7.06
CA VAL A 71 21.46 -5.12 -6.56
C VAL A 71 20.13 -5.61 -6.02
N VAL A 72 19.66 -5.00 -4.95
CA VAL A 72 18.33 -5.23 -4.37
C VAL A 72 17.56 -3.92 -4.33
N TYR A 73 16.35 -3.93 -4.86
CA TYR A 73 15.42 -2.80 -4.82
C TYR A 73 14.24 -3.10 -3.91
N ILE A 74 13.72 -2.05 -3.27
CA ILE A 74 12.46 -2.10 -2.52
C ILE A 74 11.43 -1.21 -3.21
N ALA A 75 10.22 -1.76 -3.43
CA ALA A 75 9.08 -1.04 -4.00
C ALA A 75 7.95 -0.99 -2.97
N TYR A 76 7.52 0.21 -2.63
CA TYR A 76 6.46 0.44 -1.64
C TYR A 76 5.74 1.76 -1.90
N THR A 77 4.69 2.03 -1.14
CA THR A 77 4.02 3.33 -1.18
C THR A 77 4.43 4.16 0.02
N ARG A 78 5.19 5.22 -0.25
CA ARG A 78 5.64 6.19 0.77
C ARG A 78 4.45 6.99 1.28
N PHE A 79 4.34 7.08 2.58
CA PHE A 79 3.32 7.89 3.24
C PHE A 79 3.81 9.34 3.41
N ILE A 80 3.17 10.30 2.73
CA ILE A 80 3.48 11.72 2.88
C ILE A 80 2.48 12.36 3.85
N ASN A 81 1.19 12.15 3.60
CA ASN A 81 0.09 12.54 4.47
C ASN A 81 -1.18 11.76 4.09
N THR A 82 -2.28 11.98 4.82
CA THR A 82 -3.55 11.26 4.59
C THR A 82 -4.14 11.46 3.20
N MET A 83 -3.82 12.56 2.52
CA MET A 83 -4.34 12.88 1.18
C MET A 83 -3.36 12.49 0.07
N LYS A 84 -2.07 12.35 0.36
CA LYS A 84 -1.04 12.10 -0.64
C LYS A 84 -0.15 10.92 -0.22
N GLN A 85 -0.15 9.90 -1.04
CA GLN A 85 0.74 8.75 -0.97
C GLN A 85 1.48 8.65 -2.31
N GLU A 86 2.74 8.23 -2.28
CA GLU A 86 3.59 8.18 -3.46
C GLU A 86 4.21 6.78 -3.62
N PRO A 87 3.94 6.07 -4.72
CA PRO A 87 4.60 4.82 -5.00
C PRO A 87 6.05 5.08 -5.41
N VAL A 88 6.99 4.41 -4.73
CA VAL A 88 8.43 4.56 -4.97
C VAL A 88 9.10 3.21 -5.20
N VAL A 89 10.21 3.24 -5.94
CA VAL A 89 11.17 2.13 -6.06
C VAL A 89 12.53 2.69 -5.69
N GLU A 90 13.15 2.12 -4.69
CA GLU A 90 14.43 2.59 -4.15
C GLU A 90 15.42 1.44 -4.08
N GLN A 91 16.69 1.76 -4.32
CA GLN A 91 17.75 0.78 -4.13
C GLN A 91 17.93 0.53 -2.62
N LEU A 92 17.87 -0.73 -2.23
CA LEU A 92 18.10 -1.16 -0.86
C LEU A 92 19.54 -1.59 -0.64
N LEU A 93 20.08 -2.39 -1.59
CA LEU A 93 21.46 -2.86 -1.57
C LEU A 93 22.09 -2.71 -2.98
N PRO A 94 23.39 -2.39 -3.07
CA PRO A 94 24.28 -1.93 -1.99
C PRO A 94 23.81 -0.62 -1.36
N LEU A 95 24.14 -0.41 -0.09
CA LEU A 95 23.86 0.85 0.60
C LEU A 95 24.67 1.98 -0.05
N THR A 96 24.00 3.06 -0.39
CA THR A 96 24.67 4.26 -0.91
C THR A 96 25.09 5.18 0.23
N GLY A 97 26.27 5.78 0.12
CA GLY A 97 26.81 6.68 1.16
C GLY A 97 25.90 7.88 1.46
N GLU A 98 25.08 8.30 0.50
CA GLU A 98 24.09 9.39 0.69
C GLU A 98 23.04 9.06 1.77
N ARG A 99 22.69 7.77 1.95
CA ARG A 99 21.76 7.33 3.01
C ARG A 99 22.38 7.27 4.38
N LEU A 100 23.70 7.10 4.45
CA LEU A 100 24.42 7.03 5.73
C LEU A 100 24.70 8.40 6.33
N GLY A 101 24.49 9.46 5.55
CA GLY A 101 24.77 10.84 5.94
C GLY A 101 26.28 11.14 6.05
N THR A 102 26.62 12.40 6.14
CA THR A 102 27.97 12.83 6.52
C THR A 102 28.05 12.93 8.03
N PRO A 103 28.99 12.26 8.69
CA PRO A 103 29.15 12.39 10.14
C PRO A 103 29.46 13.84 10.49
N GLU A 104 28.58 14.48 11.24
CA GLU A 104 28.87 15.77 11.86
C GLU A 104 29.77 15.54 13.07
N GLY A 105 31.07 15.47 12.83
CA GLY A 105 32.09 15.28 13.86
C GLY A 105 32.79 13.92 13.83
N SER A 106 34.06 13.90 14.10
CA SER A 106 34.86 12.68 14.24
C SER A 106 34.75 12.17 15.67
N TRP A 107 33.74 11.36 15.94
CA TRP A 107 33.67 10.60 17.16
C TRP A 107 34.42 9.29 16.97
N ASP A 108 35.38 9.00 17.83
CA ASP A 108 36.06 7.71 17.88
C ASP A 108 35.29 6.79 18.81
N TYR A 109 34.64 5.75 18.24
CA TYR A 109 33.88 4.79 19.03
C TYR A 109 34.78 3.64 19.46
N LEU A 110 34.66 3.24 20.72
CA LEU A 110 35.22 1.99 21.20
C LEU A 110 34.28 0.84 20.80
N TYR A 111 34.77 -0.09 19.98
CA TYR A 111 34.03 -1.26 19.54
C TYR A 111 34.44 -2.49 20.37
N GLU A 112 33.45 -3.24 20.83
CA GLU A 112 33.64 -4.54 21.48
C GLU A 112 32.72 -5.57 20.81
N PRO A 113 33.24 -6.72 20.30
CA PRO A 113 34.63 -7.16 20.33
C PRO A 113 35.52 -6.49 19.27
N GLU A 114 35.09 -6.37 18.02
CA GLU A 114 35.81 -5.76 16.91
C GLU A 114 34.88 -4.88 16.09
N ALA A 115 35.40 -3.74 15.61
CA ALA A 115 34.62 -2.79 14.81
C ALA A 115 33.91 -3.45 13.62
N ARG A 116 34.59 -4.38 12.91
CA ARG A 116 34.06 -5.06 11.74
C ARG A 116 32.85 -5.92 12.08
N VAL A 117 32.91 -6.70 13.13
CA VAL A 117 31.82 -7.58 13.56
C VAL A 117 30.58 -6.77 13.95
N VAL A 118 30.81 -5.71 14.73
CA VAL A 118 29.72 -4.81 15.17
C VAL A 118 29.09 -4.09 14.00
N ILE A 119 29.91 -3.59 13.04
CA ILE A 119 29.40 -2.89 11.86
C ILE A 119 28.63 -3.85 10.94
N ASP A 120 29.10 -5.07 10.72
CA ASP A 120 28.41 -6.06 9.89
C ASP A 120 27.04 -6.40 10.47
N GLU A 121 26.92 -6.61 11.78
CA GLU A 121 25.63 -6.83 12.44
C GLU A 121 24.72 -5.59 12.34
N LEU A 122 25.29 -4.41 12.57
CA LEU A 122 24.54 -3.14 12.48
C LEU A 122 23.96 -2.93 11.09
N LEU A 123 24.73 -3.21 10.03
CA LEU A 123 24.27 -3.07 8.66
C LEU A 123 23.09 -4.00 8.32
N VAL A 124 23.14 -5.24 8.82
CA VAL A 124 22.00 -6.17 8.66
C VAL A 124 20.76 -5.61 9.36
N ARG A 125 20.89 -5.15 10.60
CA ARG A 125 19.78 -4.55 11.35
C ARG A 125 19.25 -3.28 10.70
N TYR A 126 20.14 -2.49 10.12
CA TYR A 126 19.75 -1.29 9.38
C TYR A 126 18.88 -1.64 8.16
N VAL A 127 19.27 -2.65 7.38
CA VAL A 127 18.47 -3.13 6.23
C VAL A 127 17.11 -3.66 6.70
N GLU A 128 17.07 -4.44 7.78
CA GLU A 128 15.81 -4.92 8.38
C GLU A 128 14.90 -3.75 8.78
N ALA A 129 15.47 -2.71 9.39
CA ALA A 129 14.73 -1.51 9.80
C ALA A 129 14.18 -0.73 8.61
N LEU A 130 14.94 -0.58 7.52
CA LEU A 130 14.49 0.06 6.28
C LEU A 130 13.30 -0.69 5.66
N ILE A 131 13.35 -2.01 5.63
CA ILE A 131 12.25 -2.83 5.10
C ILE A 131 11.02 -2.73 6.01
N TYR A 132 11.21 -2.77 7.33
CA TYR A 132 10.13 -2.58 8.28
C TYR A 132 9.46 -1.22 8.12
N GLN A 133 10.26 -0.16 7.98
CA GLN A 133 9.77 1.19 7.71
C GLN A 133 8.93 1.23 6.42
N ALA A 134 9.43 0.66 5.33
CA ALA A 134 8.72 0.63 4.06
C ALA A 134 7.38 -0.12 4.15
N VAL A 135 7.34 -1.23 4.90
CA VAL A 135 6.09 -1.97 5.16
C VAL A 135 5.11 -1.14 5.98
N ALA A 136 5.59 -0.48 7.05
CA ALA A 136 4.77 0.38 7.90
C ALA A 136 4.19 1.57 7.12
N GLU A 137 5.00 2.24 6.29
CA GLU A 137 4.56 3.32 5.42
C GLU A 137 3.52 2.85 4.38
N ASN A 138 3.74 1.69 3.78
CA ASN A 138 2.79 1.11 2.83
C ASN A 138 1.45 0.76 3.50
N MET A 139 1.46 0.23 4.72
CA MET A 139 0.25 -0.05 5.48
C MET A 139 -0.47 1.23 5.89
N ALA A 140 0.25 2.26 6.36
CA ALA A 140 -0.31 3.58 6.66
C ALA A 140 -0.94 4.22 5.41
N SER A 141 -0.30 4.11 4.27
CA SER A 141 -0.79 4.59 2.98
C SER A 141 -2.09 3.88 2.57
N GLU A 142 -2.16 2.55 2.72
CA GLU A 142 -3.37 1.78 2.44
C GLU A 142 -4.53 2.20 3.35
N GLN A 143 -4.31 2.33 4.65
CA GLN A 143 -5.34 2.74 5.61
C GLN A 143 -5.83 4.16 5.33
N SER A 144 -4.94 5.08 4.99
CA SER A 144 -5.30 6.45 4.63
C SER A 144 -6.13 6.52 3.34
N ALA A 145 -5.74 5.79 2.31
CA ALA A 145 -6.51 5.69 1.07
C ALA A 145 -7.89 5.08 1.32
N ARG A 146 -7.99 4.06 2.16
CA ARG A 146 -9.25 3.44 2.59
C ARG A 146 -10.14 4.43 3.32
N MET A 147 -9.58 5.22 4.25
CA MET A 147 -10.32 6.24 4.99
C MET A 147 -10.92 7.30 4.05
N VAL A 148 -10.16 7.80 3.10
CA VAL A 148 -10.63 8.79 2.10
C VAL A 148 -11.73 8.19 1.22
N ALA A 149 -11.55 6.96 0.74
CA ALA A 149 -12.55 6.26 -0.07
C ALA A 149 -13.86 6.02 0.70
N MET A 150 -13.79 5.60 1.96
CA MET A 150 -14.96 5.38 2.81
C MET A 150 -15.69 6.67 3.13
N LYS A 151 -14.97 7.77 3.36
CA LYS A 151 -15.59 9.09 3.53
C LYS A 151 -16.36 9.50 2.27
N SER A 152 -15.73 9.40 1.10
CA SER A 152 -16.39 9.70 -0.18
C SER A 152 -17.63 8.83 -0.42
N ALA A 153 -17.54 7.53 -0.11
CA ALA A 153 -18.68 6.62 -0.21
C ALA A 153 -19.83 7.02 0.71
N THR A 154 -19.53 7.46 1.95
CA THR A 154 -20.54 7.91 2.91
C THR A 154 -21.23 9.20 2.43
N ASP A 155 -20.47 10.16 1.92
CA ASP A 155 -20.99 11.43 1.38
C ASP A 155 -21.91 11.16 0.18
N ASN A 156 -21.49 10.27 -0.74
CA ASN A 156 -22.30 9.85 -1.89
C ASN A 156 -23.60 9.16 -1.44
N ALA A 157 -23.53 8.26 -0.47
CA ALA A 157 -24.71 7.59 0.09
C ALA A 157 -25.69 8.60 0.69
N GLY A 158 -25.21 9.60 1.41
CA GLY A 158 -26.02 10.70 1.94
C GLY A 158 -26.76 11.49 0.85
N THR A 159 -26.11 11.73 -0.28
CA THR A 159 -26.70 12.40 -1.45
C THR A 159 -27.82 11.54 -2.07
N VAL A 160 -27.56 10.26 -2.29
CA VAL A 160 -28.56 9.33 -2.86
C VAL A 160 -29.78 9.20 -1.93
N ILE A 161 -29.58 9.15 -0.61
CA ILE A 161 -30.69 9.09 0.35
C ILE A 161 -31.57 10.34 0.22
N LYS A 162 -30.99 11.52 0.12
CA LYS A 162 -31.75 12.79 -0.04
C LYS A 162 -32.53 12.80 -1.36
N GLU A 163 -31.94 12.34 -2.44
CA GLU A 163 -32.62 12.24 -3.74
C GLU A 163 -33.80 11.27 -3.68
N LEU A 164 -33.60 10.10 -3.09
CA LEU A 164 -34.67 9.12 -2.91
C LEU A 164 -35.81 9.63 -2.02
N GLN A 165 -35.49 10.35 -0.95
CA GLN A 165 -36.48 11.02 -0.11
C GLN A 165 -37.31 12.05 -0.89
N LEU A 166 -36.68 12.81 -1.77
CA LEU A 166 -37.36 13.78 -2.62
C LEU A 166 -38.33 13.06 -3.59
N ILE A 167 -37.87 12.02 -4.25
CA ILE A 167 -38.69 11.19 -5.17
C ILE A 167 -39.87 10.57 -4.42
N TYR A 168 -39.63 9.99 -3.25
CA TYR A 168 -40.66 9.42 -2.40
C TYR A 168 -41.74 10.45 -2.02
N ASN A 169 -41.30 11.64 -1.53
CA ASN A 169 -42.23 12.68 -1.16
C ASN A 169 -43.06 13.21 -2.33
N LYS A 170 -42.47 13.35 -3.52
CA LYS A 170 -43.19 13.70 -4.75
C LYS A 170 -44.21 12.65 -5.13
N ALA A 171 -43.83 11.36 -5.11
CA ALA A 171 -44.74 10.26 -5.42
C ALA A 171 -45.89 10.18 -4.42
N ARG A 172 -45.60 10.36 -3.13
CA ARG A 172 -46.61 10.39 -2.08
C ARG A 172 -47.61 11.54 -2.25
N GLN A 173 -47.09 12.76 -2.53
CA GLN A 173 -47.96 13.94 -2.79
C GLN A 173 -48.83 13.72 -4.03
N ALA A 174 -48.28 13.15 -5.11
CA ALA A 174 -49.04 12.85 -6.31
C ALA A 174 -50.16 11.84 -6.05
N ALA A 175 -49.90 10.79 -5.25
CA ALA A 175 -50.88 9.79 -4.86
C ALA A 175 -52.03 10.42 -4.04
N ILE A 176 -51.69 11.20 -2.99
CA ILE A 176 -52.67 11.90 -2.17
C ILE A 176 -53.52 12.86 -3.03
N THR A 177 -52.89 13.63 -3.92
CA THR A 177 -53.61 14.56 -4.79
C THR A 177 -54.55 13.82 -5.73
N LYS A 178 -54.16 12.67 -6.25
CA LYS A 178 -55.00 11.85 -7.10
C LYS A 178 -56.21 11.33 -6.33
N GLU A 179 -56.03 10.77 -5.12
CA GLU A 179 -57.13 10.29 -4.27
C GLU A 179 -58.11 11.41 -3.94
N ILE A 180 -57.64 12.59 -3.55
CA ILE A 180 -58.49 13.77 -3.29
C ILE A 180 -59.27 14.13 -4.55
N SER A 181 -58.63 14.16 -5.71
CA SER A 181 -59.30 14.51 -6.98
C SER A 181 -60.39 13.48 -7.34
N GLU A 182 -60.13 12.21 -7.12
CA GLU A 182 -61.10 11.11 -7.32
C GLU A 182 -62.33 11.24 -6.38
N ILE A 183 -62.08 11.55 -5.11
CA ILE A 183 -63.16 11.78 -4.11
C ILE A 183 -64.01 13.01 -4.49
N VAL A 184 -63.38 14.11 -4.81
CA VAL A 184 -64.08 15.35 -5.19
C VAL A 184 -64.83 15.16 -6.49
N GLY A 185 -64.25 14.49 -7.49
CA GLY A 185 -64.88 14.18 -8.75
C GLY A 185 -66.08 13.23 -8.60
N GLY A 186 -65.96 12.22 -7.73
CA GLY A 186 -67.05 11.34 -7.34
C GLY A 186 -68.22 12.02 -6.64
N ALA A 187 -67.91 12.94 -5.66
CA ALA A 187 -68.90 13.72 -4.98
C ALA A 187 -69.64 14.67 -5.91
N ALA A 188 -68.96 15.33 -6.84
CA ALA A 188 -69.57 16.23 -7.85
C ALA A 188 -70.48 15.43 -8.80
N ALA A 189 -70.17 14.19 -9.15
CA ALA A 189 -71.01 13.37 -10.01
C ALA A 189 -72.30 12.84 -9.32
N ILE A 190 -72.33 12.80 -8.01
CA ILE A 190 -73.50 12.41 -7.23
C ILE A 190 -74.41 13.59 -6.87
N SER A 191 -73.86 14.78 -6.81
CA SER A 191 -74.59 16.02 -6.42
C SER A 191 -75.21 16.83 -7.57
N GLY A 192 -74.99 16.40 -8.79
CA GLY A 192 -75.59 16.95 -10.03
C GLY A 192 -76.64 16.01 -10.58
#